data_5e08245484c3e0692b93701e326f6692
#
_entry.id   5e08245484c3e0692b93701e326f6692
#
_cell.length_a   1.000
_cell.length_b   1.000
_cell.length_c   1.000
_cell.angle_alpha   90.00
_cell.angle_beta   90.00
_cell.angle_gamma   90.00
#
_symmetry.space_group_name_H-M   'P 1'
#
loop_
_entity.id
_entity.type
_entity.pdbx_description
1 polymer ?
#
loop_
_entity_poly.entity_id
_entity_poly.type
_entity_poly.pdbx_seq_one_letter_code
_entity_poly.pdbx_strand_id
1 'polypeptide(L)'
;MSKSFQATLGLAVTALAGAVALGPTASFSEERAATIRTGTLTCQGKGRIGLLIGSREKLACTYVPSGDRPKRQLVGTVTNVGLDVGVKGPSVMVWGVLGSTTALPTDALRGSFVGAAADASLGLGAGAKVLIGGNNKSVVLQPL
;
A
#
# COMPACT_ATOMS: atom_id res chain seq x y z
N MET A 1 69.81 -56.17 8.48
CA MET A 1 68.79 -56.60 9.45
C MET A 1 67.88 -55.46 9.66
N SER A 2 66.79 -55.46 8.96
CA SER A 2 65.79 -54.35 8.96
C SER A 2 64.52 -54.88 9.63
N LYS A 3 64.10 -54.25 10.70
CA LYS A 3 62.79 -54.49 11.32
C LYS A 3 61.84 -53.38 10.95
N SER A 4 60.93 -53.69 10.08
CA SER A 4 59.78 -52.86 9.71
C SER A 4 58.79 -52.75 10.87
N PHE A 5 58.49 -51.53 11.28
CA PHE A 5 57.42 -51.22 12.23
C PHE A 5 56.25 -50.68 11.47
N GLN A 6 55.22 -51.48 11.35
CA GLN A 6 53.95 -51.01 10.78
C GLN A 6 53.05 -50.39 11.88
N ALA A 7 52.82 -49.10 11.83
CA ALA A 7 51.85 -48.44 12.70
C ALA A 7 50.52 -48.31 11.92
N THR A 8 49.53 -49.08 12.36
CA THR A 8 48.16 -48.97 11.91
C THR A 8 47.51 -47.76 12.57
N LEU A 9 47.20 -46.72 11.76
CA LEU A 9 46.46 -45.56 12.20
C LEU A 9 44.97 -45.85 11.99
N GLY A 10 44.26 -46.11 13.08
CA GLY A 10 42.78 -46.18 13.04
C GLY A 10 42.14 -44.83 12.94
N LEU A 11 41.44 -44.59 11.85
CA LEU A 11 40.60 -43.39 11.69
C LEU A 11 39.27 -43.62 12.39
N ALA A 12 39.05 -42.94 13.51
CA ALA A 12 37.72 -42.85 14.13
C ALA A 12 36.93 -41.75 13.43
N VAL A 13 35.92 -42.15 12.66
CA VAL A 13 34.94 -41.22 12.06
C VAL A 13 33.85 -40.95 13.10
N THR A 14 33.93 -39.79 13.75
CA THR A 14 32.84 -39.29 14.58
C THR A 14 31.79 -38.62 13.69
N ALA A 15 30.64 -39.29 13.52
CA ALA A 15 29.48 -38.70 12.87
C ALA A 15 28.86 -37.67 13.81
N LEU A 16 29.02 -36.38 13.49
CA LEU A 16 28.20 -35.29 14.09
C LEU A 16 26.80 -35.32 13.45
N ALA A 17 25.84 -35.81 14.21
CA ALA A 17 24.42 -35.62 13.89
C ALA A 17 24.07 -34.16 14.13
N GLY A 18 24.03 -33.36 13.06
CA GLY A 18 23.51 -32.00 13.09
C GLY A 18 21.99 -32.01 13.27
N ALA A 19 21.52 -31.63 14.44
CA ALA A 19 20.11 -31.35 14.67
C ALA A 19 19.72 -30.07 13.92
N VAL A 20 19.01 -30.20 12.81
CA VAL A 20 18.38 -29.08 12.12
C VAL A 20 17.19 -28.64 12.97
N ALA A 21 17.34 -27.57 13.73
CA ALA A 21 16.24 -26.92 14.42
C ALA A 21 15.32 -26.28 13.37
N LEU A 22 14.17 -26.89 13.10
CA LEU A 22 13.07 -26.24 12.39
C LEU A 22 12.52 -25.15 13.32
N GLY A 23 13.00 -23.92 13.11
CA GLY A 23 12.41 -22.75 13.72
C GLY A 23 10.98 -22.53 13.19
N PRO A 24 10.07 -21.93 13.98
CA PRO A 24 8.73 -21.62 13.51
C PRO A 24 8.86 -20.69 12.31
N THR A 25 8.42 -21.13 11.15
CA THR A 25 8.24 -20.29 9.97
C THR A 25 7.12 -19.32 10.33
N ALA A 26 7.47 -18.05 10.58
CA ALA A 26 6.51 -16.98 10.70
C ALA A 26 5.78 -16.92 9.34
N SER A 27 4.53 -17.37 9.33
CA SER A 27 3.65 -17.17 8.19
C SER A 27 3.37 -15.67 8.11
N PHE A 28 4.11 -14.96 7.26
CA PHE A 28 3.70 -13.63 6.85
C PHE A 28 2.40 -13.82 6.09
N SER A 29 1.30 -13.43 6.72
CA SER A 29 0.04 -13.26 6.00
C SER A 29 0.32 -12.19 4.94
N GLU A 30 0.42 -12.61 3.70
CA GLU A 30 0.54 -11.73 2.53
C GLU A 30 -0.75 -10.92 2.48
N GLU A 31 -0.67 -9.70 3.03
CA GLU A 31 -1.76 -8.75 2.99
C GLU A 31 -2.04 -8.48 1.50
N ARG A 32 -3.19 -8.96 1.05
CA ARG A 32 -3.55 -8.94 -0.36
C ARG A 32 -3.56 -7.50 -0.85
N ALA A 33 -2.61 -7.15 -1.69
CA ALA A 33 -2.46 -5.80 -2.24
C ALA A 33 -3.77 -5.35 -2.90
N ALA A 34 -4.16 -4.09 -2.67
CA ALA A 34 -5.35 -3.48 -3.25
C ALA A 34 -5.10 -3.18 -4.74
N THR A 35 -5.34 -4.15 -5.61
CA THR A 35 -5.02 -4.09 -7.05
C THR A 35 -6.24 -4.16 -7.95
N ILE A 36 -7.41 -4.50 -7.41
CA ILE A 36 -8.65 -4.64 -8.19
C ILE A 36 -9.35 -3.28 -8.26
N ARG A 37 -9.60 -2.79 -9.47
CA ARG A 37 -10.37 -1.56 -9.64
C ARG A 37 -11.83 -1.78 -9.25
N THR A 38 -12.27 -1.09 -8.21
CA THR A 38 -13.60 -1.23 -7.62
C THR A 38 -14.55 -0.11 -8.03
N GLY A 39 -14.01 0.97 -8.62
CA GLY A 39 -14.81 2.10 -9.05
C GLY A 39 -13.97 3.35 -9.32
N THR A 40 -14.67 4.47 -9.43
CA THR A 40 -14.06 5.79 -9.65
C THR A 40 -14.57 6.76 -8.59
N LEU A 41 -13.65 7.53 -8.02
CA LEU A 41 -13.94 8.61 -7.07
C LEU A 41 -13.65 9.95 -7.74
N THR A 42 -14.67 10.79 -7.88
CA THR A 42 -14.53 12.16 -8.40
C THR A 42 -14.75 13.13 -7.26
N CYS A 43 -13.77 13.99 -7.01
CA CYS A 43 -13.82 15.00 -5.95
C CYS A 43 -13.74 16.39 -6.54
N GLN A 44 -14.57 17.29 -6.04
CA GLN A 44 -14.62 18.70 -6.42
C GLN A 44 -14.24 19.56 -5.21
N GLY A 45 -13.28 20.45 -5.41
CA GLY A 45 -12.88 21.46 -4.45
C GLY A 45 -13.30 22.84 -4.91
N LYS A 46 -13.65 23.69 -3.95
CA LYS A 46 -14.03 25.10 -4.23
C LYS A 46 -12.83 26.02 -4.40
N GLY A 47 -11.66 25.50 -4.23
CA GLY A 47 -10.42 26.26 -4.17
C GLY A 47 -9.96 26.51 -2.72
N ARG A 48 -8.76 27.03 -2.60
CA ARG A 48 -8.12 27.27 -1.31
C ARG A 48 -7.19 28.46 -1.35
N ILE A 49 -6.95 28.99 -0.17
CA ILE A 49 -5.88 29.97 0.05
C ILE A 49 -4.71 29.21 0.69
N GLY A 50 -3.57 29.21 0.04
CA GLY A 50 -2.32 28.66 0.57
C GLY A 50 -1.70 29.62 1.57
N LEU A 51 -1.32 29.11 2.73
CA LEU A 51 -0.50 29.78 3.73
C LEU A 51 0.94 29.25 3.63
N LEU A 52 1.90 30.00 4.14
CA LEU A 52 3.33 29.65 4.07
C LEU A 52 3.68 28.25 4.57
N ILE A 53 2.86 27.66 5.43
CA ILE A 53 3.12 26.37 6.08
C ILE A 53 2.11 25.27 5.69
N GLY A 54 1.19 25.56 4.77
CA GLY A 54 0.24 24.57 4.29
C GLY A 54 -1.10 25.13 3.88
N SER A 55 -1.93 24.24 3.39
CA SER A 55 -3.30 24.58 2.96
C SER A 55 -4.27 23.45 3.30
N ARG A 56 -5.54 23.82 3.47
CA ARG A 56 -6.63 22.87 3.69
C ARG A 56 -7.79 23.21 2.77
N GLU A 57 -8.32 22.19 2.10
CA GLU A 57 -9.45 22.32 1.19
C GLU A 57 -10.50 21.25 1.48
N LYS A 58 -11.77 21.64 1.54
CA LYS A 58 -12.90 20.71 1.63
C LYS A 58 -13.30 20.25 0.24
N LEU A 59 -13.60 18.96 0.13
CA LEU A 59 -13.96 18.28 -1.10
C LEU A 59 -15.36 17.69 -0.99
N ALA A 60 -16.16 17.88 -2.04
CA ALA A 60 -17.36 17.10 -2.28
C ALA A 60 -17.03 15.98 -3.28
N CYS A 61 -17.19 14.74 -2.88
CA CYS A 61 -16.78 13.58 -3.66
C CYS A 61 -17.97 12.69 -4.00
N THR A 62 -17.93 12.11 -5.19
CA THR A 62 -18.86 11.08 -5.63
C THR A 62 -18.08 9.82 -5.98
N TYR A 63 -18.38 8.72 -5.31
CA TYR A 63 -17.88 7.41 -5.65
C TYR A 63 -18.88 6.66 -6.51
N VAL A 64 -18.42 6.25 -7.68
CA VAL A 64 -19.17 5.42 -8.64
C VAL A 64 -18.55 4.02 -8.64
N PRO A 65 -19.19 3.03 -8.00
CA PRO A 65 -18.70 1.65 -8.03
C PRO A 65 -18.69 1.07 -9.44
N SER A 66 -17.80 0.12 -9.68
CA SER A 66 -17.87 -0.74 -10.86
C SER A 66 -19.08 -1.67 -10.76
N GLY A 67 -19.83 -1.85 -11.87
CA GLY A 67 -21.07 -2.63 -11.91
C GLY A 67 -22.29 -1.85 -11.41
N ASP A 68 -23.42 -2.56 -11.27
CA ASP A 68 -24.75 -1.97 -11.00
C ASP A 68 -24.99 -1.65 -9.52
N ARG A 69 -24.10 -0.88 -8.92
CA ARG A 69 -24.24 -0.45 -7.52
C ARG A 69 -24.51 1.05 -7.41
N PRO A 70 -25.23 1.49 -6.38
CA PRO A 70 -25.57 2.88 -6.22
C PRO A 70 -24.33 3.75 -5.97
N LYS A 71 -24.33 4.92 -6.56
CA LYS A 71 -23.32 5.96 -6.29
C LYS A 71 -23.38 6.41 -4.83
N ARG A 72 -22.25 6.77 -4.28
CA ARG A 72 -22.14 7.25 -2.89
C ARG A 72 -21.55 8.66 -2.85
N GLN A 73 -22.16 9.53 -2.06
CA GLN A 73 -21.66 10.88 -1.80
C GLN A 73 -20.77 10.85 -0.56
N LEU A 74 -19.63 11.50 -0.65
CA LEU A 74 -18.62 11.54 0.40
C LEU A 74 -18.13 12.98 0.56
N VAL A 75 -17.69 13.32 1.76
CA VAL A 75 -17.03 14.59 2.04
C VAL A 75 -15.62 14.29 2.48
N GLY A 76 -14.65 14.97 1.90
CA GLY A 76 -13.25 14.85 2.22
C GLY A 76 -12.61 16.17 2.59
N THR A 77 -11.39 16.08 3.10
CA THR A 77 -10.53 17.26 3.32
C THR A 77 -9.13 16.90 2.85
N VAL A 78 -8.57 17.72 1.98
CA VAL A 78 -7.15 17.63 1.62
C VAL A 78 -6.37 18.62 2.48
N THR A 79 -5.30 18.15 3.08
CA THR A 79 -4.34 18.97 3.81
C THR A 79 -2.98 18.77 3.16
N ASN A 80 -2.40 19.85 2.65
CA ASN A 80 -1.03 19.84 2.15
C ASN A 80 -0.14 20.54 3.19
N VAL A 81 0.96 19.91 3.51
CA VAL A 81 1.99 20.45 4.42
C VAL A 81 3.20 20.83 3.58
N GLY A 82 3.71 22.04 3.79
CA GLY A 82 4.85 22.58 3.06
C GLY A 82 4.58 23.98 2.52
N LEU A 83 5.45 24.46 1.63
CA LEU A 83 5.29 25.76 0.99
C LEU A 83 4.14 25.68 -0.04
N ASP A 84 3.01 26.25 0.33
CA ASP A 84 1.82 26.38 -0.53
C ASP A 84 1.33 27.83 -0.44
N VAL A 85 1.89 28.68 -1.30
CA VAL A 85 1.61 30.12 -1.30
C VAL A 85 0.73 30.47 -2.48
N GLY A 86 -0.34 31.21 -2.21
CA GLY A 86 -1.22 31.75 -3.25
C GLY A 86 -2.67 31.26 -3.15
N VAL A 87 -3.47 31.73 -4.10
CA VAL A 87 -4.88 31.37 -4.24
C VAL A 87 -5.01 30.35 -5.36
N LYS A 88 -5.62 29.21 -5.06
CA LYS A 88 -5.97 28.18 -6.06
C LYS A 88 -7.47 28.15 -6.26
N GLY A 89 -7.88 28.22 -7.51
CA GLY A 89 -9.28 28.17 -7.92
C GLY A 89 -9.90 26.78 -7.72
N PRO A 90 -11.18 26.63 -8.11
CA PRO A 90 -11.88 25.34 -8.07
C PRO A 90 -11.10 24.24 -8.78
N SER A 91 -11.15 23.05 -8.24
CA SER A 91 -10.42 21.89 -8.76
C SER A 91 -11.34 20.68 -8.89
N VAL A 92 -11.02 19.82 -9.85
CA VAL A 92 -11.64 18.50 -9.99
C VAL A 92 -10.51 17.46 -9.98
N MET A 93 -10.67 16.47 -9.13
CA MET A 93 -9.73 15.35 -9.01
C MET A 93 -10.47 14.06 -9.27
N VAL A 94 -9.92 13.21 -10.13
CA VAL A 94 -10.50 11.91 -10.47
C VAL A 94 -9.52 10.82 -10.09
N TRP A 95 -10.03 9.84 -9.37
CA TRP A 95 -9.23 8.74 -8.81
C TRP A 95 -9.84 7.40 -9.21
N GLY A 96 -9.01 6.48 -9.69
CA GLY A 96 -9.33 5.06 -9.71
C GLY A 96 -9.24 4.51 -8.29
N VAL A 97 -10.30 3.85 -7.84
CA VAL A 97 -10.35 3.22 -6.52
C VAL A 97 -9.99 1.76 -6.66
N LEU A 98 -8.96 1.34 -5.97
CA LEU A 98 -8.45 -0.03 -5.96
C LEU A 98 -8.67 -0.64 -4.59
N GLY A 99 -9.08 -1.90 -4.58
CA GLY A 99 -9.28 -2.68 -3.37
C GLY A 99 -8.79 -4.12 -3.54
N SER A 100 -8.87 -4.89 -2.49
CA SER A 100 -8.51 -6.31 -2.50
C SER A 100 -9.65 -7.22 -3.02
N THR A 101 -10.85 -6.67 -3.17
CA THR A 101 -12.05 -7.35 -3.67
C THR A 101 -12.80 -6.47 -4.65
N THR A 102 -13.66 -7.06 -5.48
CA THR A 102 -14.46 -6.32 -6.47
C THR A 102 -15.53 -5.42 -5.86
N ALA A 103 -15.94 -5.71 -4.61
CA ALA A 103 -16.94 -4.96 -3.88
C ALA A 103 -16.34 -4.36 -2.62
N LEU A 104 -16.17 -3.04 -2.59
CA LEU A 104 -15.76 -2.36 -1.37
C LEU A 104 -16.89 -2.30 -0.34
N PRO A 105 -16.61 -2.59 0.94
CA PRO A 105 -17.52 -2.29 2.04
C PRO A 105 -17.95 -0.82 2.02
N THR A 106 -19.11 -0.53 2.59
CA THR A 106 -19.70 0.82 2.57
C THR A 106 -18.80 1.87 3.25
N ASP A 107 -18.05 1.45 4.24
CA ASP A 107 -17.16 2.27 5.05
C ASP A 107 -15.69 2.24 4.61
N ALA A 108 -15.35 1.47 3.57
CA ALA A 108 -13.97 1.29 3.12
C ALA A 108 -13.26 2.61 2.76
N LEU A 109 -14.00 3.59 2.22
CA LEU A 109 -13.46 4.91 1.86
C LEU A 109 -13.43 5.89 3.03
N ARG A 110 -13.86 5.49 4.22
CA ARG A 110 -13.76 6.33 5.43
C ARG A 110 -12.35 6.27 6.00
N GLY A 111 -11.89 7.37 6.55
CA GLY A 111 -10.59 7.45 7.22
C GLY A 111 -9.61 8.36 6.49
N SER A 112 -8.35 8.21 6.83
CA SER A 112 -7.27 9.02 6.30
C SER A 112 -6.57 8.32 5.16
N PHE A 113 -6.14 9.11 4.19
CA PHE A 113 -5.32 8.68 3.06
C PHE A 113 -4.00 9.46 3.07
N VAL A 114 -2.92 8.77 2.81
CA VAL A 114 -1.57 9.35 2.77
C VAL A 114 -0.98 9.13 1.40
N GLY A 115 -0.38 10.18 0.85
CA GLY A 115 0.33 10.10 -0.43
C GLY A 115 1.59 9.24 -0.29
N ALA A 116 1.75 8.31 -1.22
CA ALA A 116 2.92 7.45 -1.31
C ALA A 116 3.37 7.30 -2.77
N ALA A 117 4.64 7.03 -2.98
CA ALA A 117 5.10 6.53 -4.26
C ALA A 117 4.68 5.07 -4.38
N ALA A 118 4.00 4.71 -5.47
CA ALA A 118 3.71 3.32 -5.77
C ALA A 118 4.99 2.61 -6.17
N ASP A 119 5.15 1.41 -5.67
CA ASP A 119 6.20 0.48 -6.08
C ASP A 119 5.64 -0.63 -6.99
N ALA A 120 6.54 -1.47 -7.48
CA ALA A 120 6.14 -2.59 -8.33
C ALA A 120 5.25 -3.61 -7.60
N SER A 121 5.25 -3.64 -6.27
CA SER A 121 4.45 -4.59 -5.47
C SER A 121 2.95 -4.29 -5.55
N LEU A 122 2.56 -3.04 -5.81
CA LEU A 122 1.17 -2.65 -6.02
C LEU A 122 0.67 -2.87 -7.45
N GLY A 123 1.52 -3.30 -8.38
CA GLY A 123 1.15 -3.51 -9.78
C GLY A 123 0.81 -2.22 -10.56
N LEU A 124 1.14 -1.05 -10.01
CA LEU A 124 0.80 0.26 -10.57
C LEU A 124 1.93 0.93 -11.35
N GLY A 125 3.05 0.25 -11.49
CA GLY A 125 4.27 0.80 -12.09
C GLY A 125 5.08 1.66 -11.14
N ALA A 126 6.40 1.65 -11.30
CA ALA A 126 7.32 2.41 -10.46
C ALA A 126 7.11 3.92 -10.66
N GLY A 127 7.03 4.67 -9.56
CA GLY A 127 6.95 6.13 -9.56
C GLY A 127 5.54 6.72 -9.67
N ALA A 128 4.48 5.92 -9.79
CA ALA A 128 3.12 6.43 -9.70
C ALA A 128 2.87 7.02 -8.31
N LYS A 129 2.23 8.17 -8.25
CA LYS A 129 1.81 8.79 -6.98
C LYS A 129 0.40 8.32 -6.67
N VAL A 130 0.23 7.67 -5.54
CA VAL A 130 -1.05 7.13 -5.08
C VAL A 130 -1.36 7.61 -3.68
N LEU A 131 -2.62 7.50 -3.28
CA LEU A 131 -3.02 7.67 -1.88
C LEU A 131 -3.39 6.30 -1.31
N ILE A 132 -2.83 5.95 -0.17
CA ILE A 132 -3.11 4.70 0.53
C ILE A 132 -3.84 5.03 1.82
N GLY A 133 -4.93 4.34 2.09
CA GLY A 133 -5.70 4.59 3.31
C GLY A 133 -7.07 3.95 3.31
N GLY A 134 -8.03 4.68 3.84
CA GLY A 134 -9.37 4.18 4.10
C GLY A 134 -9.44 3.33 5.36
N ASN A 135 -10.59 2.71 5.58
CA ASN A 135 -10.75 1.79 6.69
C ASN A 135 -9.80 0.60 6.54
N ASN A 136 -9.03 0.31 7.61
CA ASN A 136 -8.00 -0.73 7.64
C ASN A 136 -6.89 -0.57 6.56
N LYS A 137 -6.68 0.62 6.03
CA LYS A 137 -5.71 0.90 4.95
C LYS A 137 -5.90 -0.04 3.73
N SER A 138 -7.13 -0.44 3.46
CA SER A 138 -7.48 -1.44 2.45
C SER A 138 -7.73 -0.86 1.06
N VAL A 139 -7.56 0.46 0.90
CA VAL A 139 -7.88 1.17 -0.34
C VAL A 139 -6.66 1.91 -0.86
N VAL A 140 -6.47 1.82 -2.17
CA VAL A 140 -5.50 2.64 -2.91
C VAL A 140 -6.26 3.52 -3.89
N LEU A 141 -5.97 4.82 -3.88
CA LEU A 141 -6.48 5.78 -4.85
C LEU A 141 -5.37 6.13 -5.84
N GLN A 142 -5.63 5.86 -7.11
CA GLN A 142 -4.72 6.15 -8.21
C GLN A 142 -5.27 7.32 -9.02
N PRO A 143 -4.50 8.40 -9.27
CA PRO A 143 -4.95 9.50 -10.11
C PRO A 143 -5.20 9.02 -11.55
N LEU A 144 -6.23 9.55 -12.17
CA LEU A 144 -6.62 9.27 -13.55
C LEU A 144 -6.41 10.48 -14.46
#